data_6b3d352f5ebf68cd7b5d7d647fd8b549
#
_entry.id   6b3d352f5ebf68cd7b5d7d647fd8b549
#
_cell.length_a   1.000
_cell.length_b   1.000
_cell.length_c   1.000
_cell.angle_alpha   90.00
_cell.angle_beta   90.00
_cell.angle_gamma   90.00
#
_symmetry.space_group_name_H-M   'P 1'
#
loop_
_entity.id
_entity.type
_entity.pdbx_description
1 polymer ?
#
loop_
_entity_poly.entity_id
_entity_poly.type
_entity_poly.pdbx_seq_one_letter_code
_entity_poly.pdbx_strand_id
1 'polypeptide(L)'
;MVLIKFKGGKMLIDGHGRTVDYLRISVTQRCNFRCKYCMPKTPFSWEPKENLLSFEELFLFVKVCLDEGVKKIRITGGEPLLRKDLDKFIAMINEHSPDVDLAITTNGFMLKHYAKALKNAGLKRINMSLDSLKTEKAKFLAQKSVLHEVLAGLDAALEVGLKVKLNTVALRGVNDDEIVSLLEFARSMGCQIRFIEYMENIHANDELKGMKSAEILDVIAQKYRFTSAEKIPTSPASIYRLEDGYTFGVIDPHKHDFCESCNRIRLTAEGHLIPCLYFEDAMSIKDAVRKGDIAGASEILRQVLQNKPKENKWAIGAQNETSSRAFYQTGG
;
A
#
# COMPACT_ATOMS: atom_id res chain seq x y z
N MET A 1 -29.35 14.06 -2.99
CA MET A 1 -28.36 13.13 -2.39
C MET A 1 -29.10 11.84 -2.03
N VAL A 2 -28.93 10.81 -2.80
CA VAL A 2 -29.69 9.55 -2.62
C VAL A 2 -28.89 8.62 -1.73
N LEU A 3 -29.30 8.48 -0.47
CA LEU A 3 -28.87 7.38 0.39
C LEU A 3 -29.60 6.11 -0.06
N ILE A 4 -28.95 5.33 -0.91
CA ILE A 4 -29.48 4.01 -1.27
C ILE A 4 -29.16 3.06 -0.12
N LYS A 5 -30.13 2.84 0.76
CA LYS A 5 -30.10 1.75 1.74
C LYS A 5 -30.38 0.44 1.00
N PHE A 6 -29.32 -0.29 0.65
CA PHE A 6 -29.46 -1.69 0.28
C PHE A 6 -29.49 -2.57 1.55
N LYS A 7 -30.19 -3.72 1.50
CA LYS A 7 -30.12 -4.77 2.53
C LYS A 7 -28.65 -5.24 2.62
N GLY A 8 -27.85 -4.67 3.57
CA GLY A 8 -26.46 -5.09 3.73
C GLY A 8 -25.46 -4.00 4.15
N GLY A 9 -25.86 -2.87 4.70
CA GLY A 9 -24.96 -1.84 5.23
C GLY A 9 -24.81 -0.62 4.30
N LYS A 10 -24.18 0.44 4.84
CA LYS A 10 -23.90 1.65 4.09
C LYS A 10 -22.79 1.37 3.05
N MET A 11 -22.84 2.06 1.92
CA MET A 11 -21.81 2.03 0.89
C MET A 11 -21.34 3.45 0.58
N LEU A 12 -20.04 3.65 0.59
CA LEU A 12 -19.42 4.87 0.11
C LEU A 12 -19.32 4.81 -1.42
N ILE A 13 -19.88 5.79 -2.10
CA ILE A 13 -19.83 5.90 -3.57
C ILE A 13 -19.22 7.24 -3.92
N ASP A 14 -18.25 7.23 -4.83
CA ASP A 14 -17.59 8.45 -5.31
C ASP A 14 -18.41 9.17 -6.40
N GLY A 15 -17.95 10.34 -6.83
CA GLY A 15 -18.60 11.15 -7.85
C GLY A 15 -18.74 10.49 -9.23
N HIS A 16 -18.13 9.31 -9.43
CA HIS A 16 -18.17 8.52 -10.67
C HIS A 16 -18.88 7.17 -10.52
N GLY A 17 -19.60 6.96 -9.41
CA GLY A 17 -20.35 5.73 -9.16
C GLY A 17 -19.52 4.54 -8.70
N ARG A 18 -18.22 4.71 -8.38
CA ARG A 18 -17.37 3.63 -7.88
C ARG A 18 -17.56 3.44 -6.39
N THR A 19 -17.68 2.18 -5.94
CA THR A 19 -17.70 1.86 -4.51
C THR A 19 -16.32 2.04 -3.92
N VAL A 20 -16.21 2.81 -2.83
CA VAL A 20 -14.95 3.05 -2.11
C VAL A 20 -15.03 2.34 -0.76
N ASP A 21 -14.43 1.17 -0.67
CA ASP A 21 -14.47 0.31 0.52
C ASP A 21 -13.08 0.04 1.13
N TYR A 22 -12.05 0.79 0.68
CA TYR A 22 -10.67 0.54 1.05
C TYR A 22 -9.95 1.81 1.51
N LEU A 23 -9.64 1.87 2.81
CA LEU A 23 -8.86 2.95 3.42
C LEU A 23 -7.39 2.54 3.56
N ARG A 24 -6.47 3.37 3.08
CA ARG A 24 -5.04 3.27 3.36
C ARG A 24 -4.65 4.36 4.34
N ILE A 25 -3.92 4.01 5.40
CA ILE A 25 -3.54 4.94 6.47
C ILE A 25 -2.03 4.95 6.58
N SER A 26 -1.42 6.08 6.25
CA SER A 26 -0.03 6.35 6.59
C SER A 26 0.03 6.75 8.06
N VAL A 27 0.69 5.96 8.90
CA VAL A 27 0.79 6.26 10.34
C VAL A 27 2.05 7.04 10.68
N THR A 28 3.00 7.16 9.76
CA THR A 28 4.25 7.90 9.93
C THR A 28 4.89 8.18 8.58
N GLN A 29 5.59 9.30 8.45
CA GLN A 29 6.46 9.56 7.30
C GLN A 29 7.85 8.94 7.47
N ARG A 30 8.25 8.62 8.71
CA ARG A 30 9.58 8.10 9.02
C ARG A 30 9.79 6.70 8.43
N CYS A 31 10.98 6.48 7.86
CA CYS A 31 11.43 5.19 7.37
C CYS A 31 12.89 4.96 7.75
N ASN A 32 13.26 3.73 8.03
CA ASN A 32 14.63 3.31 8.30
C ASN A 32 15.41 2.93 7.04
N PHE A 33 14.76 2.97 5.87
CA PHE A 33 15.37 2.83 4.53
C PHE A 33 15.38 4.18 3.81
N ARG A 34 16.17 4.25 2.71
CA ARG A 34 16.22 5.38 1.78
C ARG A 34 16.14 4.86 0.35
N CYS A 35 15.07 4.08 0.08
CA CYS A 35 14.90 3.44 -1.21
C CYS A 35 14.93 4.47 -2.34
N LYS A 36 15.81 4.23 -3.30
CA LYS A 36 16.09 5.15 -4.42
C LYS A 36 14.85 5.52 -5.25
N TYR A 37 13.88 4.61 -5.31
CA TYR A 37 12.63 4.82 -6.03
C TYR A 37 11.52 5.49 -5.21
N CYS A 38 11.76 5.76 -3.91
CA CYS A 38 10.72 6.23 -2.99
C CYS A 38 11.07 7.55 -2.30
N MET A 39 12.33 7.74 -1.94
CA MET A 39 12.78 8.84 -1.09
C MET A 39 13.82 9.72 -1.75
N PRO A 40 13.84 11.03 -1.44
CA PRO A 40 14.84 11.96 -2.01
C PRO A 40 16.24 11.64 -1.51
N LYS A 41 17.24 11.95 -2.35
CA LYS A 41 18.67 11.83 -2.00
C LYS A 41 19.09 12.85 -0.93
N THR A 42 18.49 14.04 -0.96
CA THR A 42 18.83 15.15 -0.05
C THR A 42 18.15 14.95 1.30
N PRO A 43 18.80 15.35 2.40
CA PRO A 43 18.17 15.39 3.71
C PRO A 43 16.89 16.25 3.67
N PHE A 44 15.86 15.78 4.33
CA PHE A 44 14.59 16.51 4.52
C PHE A 44 14.18 16.43 5.98
N SER A 45 13.40 17.41 6.41
CA SER A 45 12.84 17.42 7.76
C SER A 45 11.62 16.51 7.84
N TRP A 46 11.52 15.75 8.91
CA TRP A 46 10.30 15.01 9.22
C TRP A 46 9.26 15.93 9.83
N GLU A 47 8.00 15.63 9.56
CA GLU A 47 6.91 16.32 10.24
C GLU A 47 7.06 16.20 11.76
N PRO A 48 6.96 17.31 12.52
CA PRO A 48 6.99 17.29 13.97
C PRO A 48 5.92 16.36 14.56
N LYS A 49 6.27 15.70 15.68
CA LYS A 49 5.37 14.70 16.27
C LYS A 49 4.02 15.28 16.70
N GLU A 50 3.98 16.51 17.14
CA GLU A 50 2.78 17.28 17.53
C GLU A 50 1.80 17.53 16.38
N ASN A 51 2.29 17.47 15.16
CA ASN A 51 1.47 17.60 13.97
C ASN A 51 0.82 16.27 13.53
N LEU A 52 1.33 15.16 14.02
CA LEU A 52 0.77 13.84 13.72
C LEU A 52 -0.48 13.59 14.57
N LEU A 53 -1.44 12.90 13.99
CA LEU A 53 -2.59 12.37 14.74
C LEU A 53 -2.12 11.25 15.68
N SER A 54 -2.67 11.19 16.90
CA SER A 54 -2.50 10.04 17.81
C SER A 54 -3.18 8.80 17.22
N PHE A 55 -2.96 7.62 17.79
CA PHE A 55 -3.68 6.42 17.36
C PHE A 55 -5.16 6.48 17.72
N GLU A 56 -5.50 7.13 18.83
CA GLU A 56 -6.88 7.37 19.24
C GLU A 56 -7.60 8.31 18.26
N GLU A 57 -6.94 9.40 17.84
CA GLU A 57 -7.47 10.32 16.83
C GLU A 57 -7.65 9.63 15.47
N LEU A 58 -6.65 8.83 15.02
CA LEU A 58 -6.76 8.02 13.81
C LEU A 58 -7.91 7.01 13.91
N PHE A 59 -8.07 6.39 15.07
CA PHE A 59 -9.12 5.39 15.31
C PHE A 59 -10.52 6.00 15.25
N LEU A 60 -10.72 7.23 15.74
CA LEU A 60 -12.00 7.93 15.58
C LEU A 60 -12.40 8.03 14.11
N PHE A 61 -11.47 8.39 13.23
CA PHE A 61 -11.77 8.45 11.80
C PHE A 61 -11.94 7.05 11.17
N VAL A 62 -11.16 6.07 11.61
CA VAL A 62 -11.32 4.67 11.18
C VAL A 62 -12.73 4.17 11.48
N LYS A 63 -13.27 4.46 12.67
CA LYS A 63 -14.66 4.12 13.03
C LYS A 63 -15.65 4.76 12.06
N VAL A 64 -15.49 6.06 11.79
CA VAL A 64 -16.36 6.75 10.80
C VAL A 64 -16.32 6.01 9.45
N CYS A 65 -15.13 5.65 8.96
CA CYS A 65 -14.99 4.93 7.70
C CYS A 65 -15.63 3.54 7.72
N LEU A 66 -15.47 2.78 8.81
CA LEU A 66 -16.06 1.44 8.97
C LEU A 66 -17.61 1.53 9.03
N ASP A 67 -18.14 2.49 9.78
CA ASP A 67 -19.58 2.72 9.90
C ASP A 67 -20.23 3.18 8.58
N GLU A 68 -19.45 3.85 7.72
CA GLU A 68 -19.88 4.28 6.39
C GLU A 68 -19.64 3.22 5.29
N GLY A 69 -19.02 2.06 5.60
CA GLY A 69 -18.96 0.92 4.69
C GLY A 69 -17.57 0.54 4.19
N VAL A 70 -16.49 1.07 4.76
CA VAL A 70 -15.13 0.57 4.49
C VAL A 70 -14.99 -0.86 5.03
N LYS A 71 -14.44 -1.75 4.20
CA LYS A 71 -14.25 -3.18 4.50
C LYS A 71 -12.79 -3.60 4.54
N LYS A 72 -11.90 -2.74 4.04
CA LYS A 72 -10.46 -3.03 3.96
C LYS A 72 -9.67 -1.87 4.53
N ILE A 73 -8.71 -2.18 5.39
CA ILE A 73 -7.77 -1.20 5.96
C ILE A 73 -6.35 -1.68 5.69
N ARG A 74 -5.54 -0.77 5.16
CA ARG A 74 -4.12 -0.96 4.99
C ARG A 74 -3.34 0.08 5.76
N ILE A 75 -2.67 -0.36 6.81
CA ILE A 75 -1.73 0.48 7.54
C ILE A 75 -0.41 0.50 6.78
N THR A 76 0.12 1.69 6.58
CA THR A 76 1.35 1.96 5.83
C THR A 76 2.04 3.20 6.43
N GLY A 77 2.93 3.83 5.68
CA GLY A 77 3.67 5.02 6.09
C GLY A 77 4.94 5.13 5.26
N GLY A 78 5.96 5.71 5.83
CA GLY A 78 7.32 5.37 5.49
C GLY A 78 7.55 3.90 5.89
N GLU A 79 7.88 3.66 7.18
CA GLU A 79 7.86 2.29 7.74
C GLU A 79 6.96 2.29 8.99
N PRO A 80 5.79 1.64 8.94
CA PRO A 80 4.82 1.70 10.03
C PRO A 80 5.33 1.08 11.34
N LEU A 81 6.24 0.09 11.27
CA LEU A 81 6.83 -0.56 12.45
C LEU A 81 7.79 0.35 13.25
N LEU A 82 8.12 1.52 12.72
CA LEU A 82 8.84 2.55 13.49
C LEU A 82 7.94 3.35 14.41
N ARG A 83 6.63 3.30 14.23
CA ARG A 83 5.70 3.97 15.13
C ARG A 83 5.39 3.05 16.31
N LYS A 84 5.79 3.49 17.51
CA LYS A 84 5.57 2.76 18.77
C LYS A 84 4.07 2.48 18.97
N ASP A 85 3.74 1.36 19.59
CA ASP A 85 2.37 0.95 19.93
C ASP A 85 1.45 0.70 18.72
N LEU A 86 2.02 0.38 17.55
CA LEU A 86 1.24 0.04 16.33
C LEU A 86 0.34 -1.18 16.54
N ASP A 87 0.78 -2.15 17.31
CA ASP A 87 0.02 -3.33 17.71
C ASP A 87 -1.25 -2.95 18.47
N LYS A 88 -1.18 -1.97 19.37
CA LYS A 88 -2.38 -1.46 20.07
C LYS A 88 -3.38 -0.83 19.10
N PHE A 89 -2.92 -0.06 18.13
CA PHE A 89 -3.80 0.50 17.10
C PHE A 89 -4.48 -0.58 16.25
N ILE A 90 -3.74 -1.64 15.91
CA ILE A 90 -4.28 -2.81 15.21
C ILE A 90 -5.33 -3.50 16.08
N ALA A 91 -5.07 -3.68 17.39
CA ALA A 91 -6.01 -4.27 18.32
C ALA A 91 -7.31 -3.46 18.42
N MET A 92 -7.22 -2.12 18.56
CA MET A 92 -8.41 -1.23 18.56
C MET A 92 -9.29 -1.42 17.31
N ILE A 93 -8.67 -1.53 16.13
CA ILE A 93 -9.40 -1.75 14.88
C ILE A 93 -10.04 -3.13 14.86
N ASN A 94 -9.30 -4.17 15.24
CA ASN A 94 -9.76 -5.55 15.23
C ASN A 94 -10.88 -5.80 16.26
N GLU A 95 -10.80 -5.20 17.44
CA GLU A 95 -11.84 -5.28 18.47
C GLU A 95 -13.15 -4.62 18.00
N HIS A 96 -13.04 -3.47 17.33
CA HIS A 96 -14.21 -2.76 16.81
C HIS A 96 -14.84 -3.47 15.60
N SER A 97 -14.03 -4.04 14.72
CA SER A 97 -14.49 -4.70 13.47
C SER A 97 -13.65 -5.94 13.18
N PRO A 98 -13.94 -7.10 13.81
CA PRO A 98 -13.15 -8.33 13.65
C PRO A 98 -13.11 -8.85 12.21
N ASP A 99 -14.13 -8.54 11.41
CA ASP A 99 -14.26 -9.01 10.03
C ASP A 99 -13.54 -8.12 9.01
N VAL A 100 -13.05 -6.93 9.42
CA VAL A 100 -12.34 -6.04 8.50
C VAL A 100 -11.09 -6.72 7.92
N ASP A 101 -10.85 -6.54 6.63
CA ASP A 101 -9.61 -7.00 5.98
C ASP A 101 -8.46 -6.07 6.37
N LEU A 102 -7.85 -6.34 7.53
CA LEU A 102 -6.77 -5.55 8.10
C LEU A 102 -5.40 -6.08 7.69
N ALA A 103 -4.56 -5.21 7.16
CA ALA A 103 -3.20 -5.55 6.76
C ALA A 103 -2.23 -4.38 6.93
N ILE A 104 -0.95 -4.68 7.02
CA ILE A 104 0.13 -3.68 6.97
C ILE A 104 0.93 -3.81 5.67
N THR A 105 1.59 -2.70 5.26
CA THR A 105 2.66 -2.71 4.28
C THR A 105 3.94 -2.33 4.99
N THR A 106 4.99 -3.15 4.90
CA THR A 106 6.26 -2.96 5.62
C THR A 106 7.44 -3.37 4.76
N ASN A 107 8.61 -2.79 5.04
CA ASN A 107 9.88 -3.23 4.46
C ASN A 107 10.44 -4.51 5.12
N GLY A 108 9.80 -5.02 6.16
CA GLY A 108 10.13 -6.29 6.81
C GLY A 108 11.30 -6.22 7.82
N PHE A 109 12.11 -5.17 7.83
CA PHE A 109 13.33 -5.07 8.64
C PHE A 109 13.10 -5.25 10.15
N MET A 110 12.03 -4.68 10.67
CA MET A 110 11.68 -4.77 12.10
C MET A 110 10.75 -5.93 12.42
N LEU A 111 10.27 -6.65 11.42
CA LEU A 111 9.17 -7.59 11.54
C LEU A 111 9.49 -8.76 12.47
N LYS A 112 10.73 -9.23 12.51
CA LYS A 112 11.20 -10.25 13.47
C LYS A 112 10.81 -9.95 14.92
N HIS A 113 10.84 -8.69 15.30
CA HIS A 113 10.54 -8.26 16.68
C HIS A 113 9.03 -8.05 16.93
N TYR A 114 8.25 -7.81 15.87
CA TYR A 114 6.84 -7.41 15.99
C TYR A 114 5.85 -8.47 15.52
N ALA A 115 6.24 -9.47 14.74
CA ALA A 115 5.34 -10.42 14.10
C ALA A 115 4.34 -11.05 15.09
N LYS A 116 4.81 -11.54 16.24
CA LYS A 116 3.97 -12.14 17.28
C LYS A 116 2.96 -11.15 17.88
N ALA A 117 3.40 -9.93 18.22
CA ALA A 117 2.53 -8.89 18.77
C ALA A 117 1.45 -8.48 17.76
N LEU A 118 1.83 -8.29 16.50
CA LEU A 118 0.91 -7.95 15.41
C LEU A 118 -0.13 -9.07 15.17
N LYS A 119 0.29 -10.34 15.21
CA LYS A 119 -0.62 -11.48 15.09
C LYS A 119 -1.61 -11.51 16.23
N ASN A 120 -1.15 -11.33 17.47
CA ASN A 120 -1.99 -11.31 18.67
C ASN A 120 -2.98 -10.14 18.66
N ALA A 121 -2.58 -8.99 18.08
CA ALA A 121 -3.45 -7.83 17.88
C ALA A 121 -4.55 -8.05 16.82
N GLY A 122 -4.55 -9.19 16.13
CA GLY A 122 -5.56 -9.52 15.11
C GLY A 122 -5.16 -9.20 13.67
N LEU A 123 -3.88 -8.87 13.41
CA LEU A 123 -3.41 -8.69 12.04
C LEU A 123 -3.57 -9.99 11.24
N LYS A 124 -4.15 -9.90 10.05
CA LYS A 124 -4.45 -11.08 9.21
C LYS A 124 -3.37 -11.34 8.16
N ARG A 125 -2.80 -10.28 7.61
CA ARG A 125 -1.82 -10.38 6.52
C ARG A 125 -0.87 -9.20 6.42
N ILE A 126 0.25 -9.43 5.76
CA ILE A 126 1.31 -8.47 5.51
C ILE A 126 1.54 -8.36 4.00
N ASN A 127 1.75 -7.13 3.51
CA ASN A 127 2.47 -6.93 2.25
C ASN A 127 3.88 -6.47 2.60
N MET A 128 4.84 -7.23 2.17
CA MET A 128 6.25 -7.00 2.47
C MET A 128 7.00 -6.66 1.20
N SER A 129 7.79 -5.60 1.24
CA SER A 129 8.66 -5.22 0.13
C SER A 129 9.89 -6.11 0.12
N LEU A 130 10.18 -6.70 -1.05
CA LEU A 130 11.40 -7.48 -1.30
C LEU A 130 11.80 -7.30 -2.76
N ASP A 131 12.79 -6.44 -3.00
CA ASP A 131 13.17 -6.05 -4.36
C ASP A 131 14.34 -6.86 -4.91
N SER A 132 15.09 -7.60 -4.08
CA SER A 132 16.22 -8.42 -4.49
C SER A 132 16.56 -9.49 -3.46
N LEU A 133 17.09 -10.62 -3.93
CA LEU A 133 17.67 -11.68 -3.12
C LEU A 133 19.21 -11.58 -3.03
N LYS A 134 19.81 -10.59 -3.71
CA LYS A 134 21.24 -10.33 -3.71
C LYS A 134 21.58 -9.18 -2.77
N THR A 135 22.47 -9.43 -1.81
CA THR A 135 22.83 -8.44 -0.76
C THR A 135 23.24 -7.09 -1.32
N GLU A 136 24.07 -7.08 -2.37
CA GLU A 136 24.57 -5.82 -2.95
C GLU A 136 23.45 -5.02 -3.64
N LYS A 137 22.52 -5.69 -4.33
CA LYS A 137 21.40 -5.04 -4.98
C LYS A 137 20.38 -4.52 -3.96
N ALA A 138 20.06 -5.32 -2.94
CA ALA A 138 19.20 -4.89 -1.83
C ALA A 138 19.80 -3.66 -1.13
N LYS A 139 21.12 -3.68 -0.86
CA LYS A 139 21.84 -2.53 -0.29
C LYS A 139 21.84 -1.32 -1.22
N PHE A 140 22.04 -1.53 -2.51
CA PHE A 140 21.99 -0.45 -3.51
C PHE A 140 20.61 0.23 -3.53
N LEU A 141 19.53 -0.55 -3.50
CA LEU A 141 18.16 -0.02 -3.54
C LEU A 141 17.75 0.65 -2.23
N ALA A 142 17.95 -0.01 -1.09
CA ALA A 142 17.55 0.47 0.23
C ALA A 142 18.50 1.50 0.85
N GLN A 143 19.68 1.71 0.25
CA GLN A 143 20.78 2.53 0.76
C GLN A 143 21.26 2.10 2.15
N LYS A 144 21.09 0.80 2.45
CA LYS A 144 21.46 0.17 3.71
C LYS A 144 21.58 -1.33 3.54
N SER A 145 22.46 -1.98 4.29
CA SER A 145 22.52 -3.45 4.35
C SER A 145 21.29 -3.95 5.12
N VAL A 146 20.41 -4.69 4.47
CA VAL A 146 19.07 -4.98 5.02
C VAL A 146 18.59 -6.41 4.76
N LEU A 147 19.16 -7.12 3.78
CA LEU A 147 18.57 -8.36 3.27
C LEU A 147 18.40 -9.43 4.35
N HIS A 148 19.41 -9.60 5.20
CA HIS A 148 19.36 -10.60 6.27
C HIS A 148 18.20 -10.34 7.24
N GLU A 149 18.02 -9.10 7.70
CA GLU A 149 16.96 -8.73 8.63
C GLU A 149 15.58 -8.81 7.99
N VAL A 150 15.49 -8.47 6.71
CA VAL A 150 14.24 -8.56 5.92
C VAL A 150 13.81 -10.02 5.78
N LEU A 151 14.74 -10.93 5.45
CA LEU A 151 14.43 -12.37 5.36
C LEU A 151 14.10 -12.96 6.73
N ALA A 152 14.84 -12.61 7.79
CA ALA A 152 14.50 -13.02 9.15
C ALA A 152 13.12 -12.50 9.61
N GLY A 153 12.72 -11.32 9.11
CA GLY A 153 11.38 -10.78 9.33
C GLY A 153 10.28 -11.56 8.58
N LEU A 154 10.57 -12.03 7.37
CA LEU A 154 9.68 -12.90 6.62
C LEU A 154 9.45 -14.22 7.35
N ASP A 155 10.53 -14.88 7.77
CA ASP A 155 10.47 -16.15 8.51
C ASP A 155 9.63 -16.00 9.77
N ALA A 156 9.88 -14.97 10.58
CA ALA A 156 9.12 -14.71 11.80
C ALA A 156 7.62 -14.47 11.54
N ALA A 157 7.27 -13.81 10.43
CA ALA A 157 5.88 -13.60 10.06
C ALA A 157 5.19 -14.91 9.67
N LEU A 158 5.88 -15.79 8.93
CA LEU A 158 5.36 -17.09 8.52
C LEU A 158 5.23 -18.05 9.71
N GLU A 159 6.21 -18.08 10.63
CA GLU A 159 6.19 -18.87 11.85
C GLU A 159 4.96 -18.61 12.72
N VAL A 160 4.53 -17.35 12.83
CA VAL A 160 3.31 -17.00 13.59
C VAL A 160 2.02 -17.14 12.78
N GLY A 161 2.09 -17.68 11.57
CA GLY A 161 0.95 -17.91 10.68
C GLY A 161 0.32 -16.64 10.10
N LEU A 162 1.09 -15.60 9.88
CA LEU A 162 0.66 -14.43 9.10
C LEU A 162 0.75 -14.75 7.60
N LYS A 163 -0.28 -14.41 6.84
CA LYS A 163 -0.23 -14.50 5.38
C LYS A 163 0.64 -13.37 4.83
N VAL A 164 1.65 -13.71 4.04
CA VAL A 164 2.56 -12.72 3.45
C VAL A 164 2.37 -12.65 1.94
N LYS A 165 2.35 -11.41 1.43
CA LYS A 165 2.46 -11.11 -0.01
C LYS A 165 3.71 -10.28 -0.22
N LEU A 166 4.63 -10.77 -1.05
CA LEU A 166 5.82 -10.04 -1.44
C LEU A 166 5.48 -9.05 -2.56
N ASN A 167 6.02 -7.86 -2.47
CA ASN A 167 5.93 -6.83 -3.51
C ASN A 167 7.33 -6.47 -3.95
N THR A 168 7.56 -6.46 -5.26
CA THR A 168 8.83 -6.12 -5.89
C THR A 168 8.61 -5.03 -6.93
N VAL A 169 9.32 -3.91 -6.83
CA VAL A 169 9.38 -2.92 -7.89
C VAL A 169 10.39 -3.41 -8.93
N ALA A 170 9.92 -3.64 -10.15
CA ALA A 170 10.76 -4.18 -11.23
C ALA A 170 11.52 -3.06 -11.95
N LEU A 171 12.86 -3.10 -11.88
CA LEU A 171 13.76 -2.05 -12.33
C LEU A 171 14.80 -2.59 -13.30
N ARG A 172 14.88 -1.99 -14.50
CA ARG A 172 15.85 -2.37 -15.55
C ARG A 172 17.29 -2.12 -15.11
N GLY A 173 18.17 -3.08 -15.40
CA GLY A 173 19.58 -3.01 -15.06
C GLY A 173 19.87 -3.05 -13.56
N VAL A 174 18.83 -3.32 -12.73
CA VAL A 174 18.98 -3.42 -11.29
C VAL A 174 18.56 -4.81 -10.80
N ASN A 175 17.29 -5.17 -10.92
CA ASN A 175 16.76 -6.45 -10.46
C ASN A 175 15.95 -7.21 -11.53
N ASP A 176 16.02 -6.78 -12.78
CA ASP A 176 15.40 -7.42 -13.94
C ASP A 176 15.89 -8.87 -14.16
N ASP A 177 17.13 -9.18 -13.79
CA ASP A 177 17.69 -10.53 -13.79
C ASP A 177 17.22 -11.42 -12.62
N GLU A 178 16.47 -10.88 -11.67
CA GLU A 178 15.97 -11.61 -10.50
C GLU A 178 14.46 -11.89 -10.53
N ILE A 179 13.74 -11.47 -11.57
CA ILE A 179 12.27 -11.64 -11.66
C ILE A 179 11.86 -13.11 -11.45
N VAL A 180 12.53 -14.03 -12.15
CA VAL A 180 12.23 -15.47 -12.01
C VAL A 180 12.67 -16.01 -10.65
N SER A 181 13.85 -15.63 -10.17
CA SER A 181 14.36 -16.08 -8.87
C SER A 181 13.51 -15.60 -7.70
N LEU A 182 12.99 -14.36 -7.76
CA LEU A 182 12.06 -13.81 -6.78
C LEU A 182 10.70 -14.53 -6.80
N LEU A 183 10.21 -14.88 -7.98
CA LEU A 183 8.98 -15.69 -8.13
C LEU A 183 9.16 -17.07 -7.49
N GLU A 184 10.27 -17.75 -7.78
CA GLU A 184 10.60 -19.07 -7.23
C GLU A 184 10.80 -19.03 -5.72
N PHE A 185 11.50 -18.02 -5.22
CA PHE A 185 11.66 -17.78 -3.79
C PHE A 185 10.30 -17.60 -3.09
N ALA A 186 9.45 -16.70 -3.60
CA ALA A 186 8.13 -16.49 -3.03
C ALA A 186 7.30 -17.78 -3.00
N ARG A 187 7.35 -18.56 -4.09
CA ARG A 187 6.68 -19.87 -4.20
C ARG A 187 7.22 -20.87 -3.17
N SER A 188 8.54 -21.00 -3.00
CA SER A 188 9.15 -21.90 -2.02
C SER A 188 8.78 -21.53 -0.58
N MET A 189 8.59 -20.24 -0.29
CA MET A 189 8.16 -19.73 1.01
C MET A 189 6.64 -19.79 1.22
N GLY A 190 5.86 -20.30 0.28
CA GLY A 190 4.39 -20.30 0.35
C GLY A 190 3.75 -18.90 0.28
N CYS A 191 4.48 -17.92 -0.22
CA CYS A 191 4.04 -16.53 -0.37
C CYS A 191 3.50 -16.27 -1.78
N GLN A 192 2.58 -15.31 -1.92
CA GLN A 192 2.29 -14.73 -3.21
C GLN A 192 3.29 -13.61 -3.50
N ILE A 193 3.70 -13.46 -4.77
CA ILE A 193 4.50 -12.32 -5.22
C ILE A 193 3.71 -11.44 -6.16
N ARG A 194 3.99 -10.13 -6.12
CA ARG A 194 3.53 -9.14 -7.09
C ARG A 194 4.68 -8.30 -7.56
N PHE A 195 4.86 -8.27 -8.86
CA PHE A 195 5.75 -7.34 -9.52
C PHE A 195 5.00 -6.04 -9.80
N ILE A 196 5.62 -4.92 -9.51
CA ILE A 196 5.03 -3.59 -9.64
C ILE A 196 5.82 -2.84 -10.69
N GLU A 197 5.15 -2.37 -11.73
CA GLU A 197 5.72 -1.43 -12.67
C GLU A 197 6.09 -0.15 -11.93
N TYR A 198 7.31 0.34 -12.14
CA TYR A 198 7.81 1.51 -11.43
C TYR A 198 6.98 2.75 -11.77
N MET A 199 6.55 3.43 -10.74
CA MET A 199 5.87 4.73 -10.83
C MET A 199 6.88 5.82 -10.52
N GLU A 200 7.25 6.58 -11.53
CA GLU A 200 8.14 7.73 -11.36
C GLU A 200 7.52 8.75 -10.40
N ASN A 201 8.35 9.40 -9.59
CA ASN A 201 7.95 10.51 -8.76
C ASN A 201 9.12 11.49 -8.61
N ILE A 202 8.80 12.76 -8.42
CA ILE A 202 9.79 13.85 -8.39
C ILE A 202 10.79 13.76 -7.22
N HIS A 203 10.50 12.94 -6.22
CA HIS A 203 11.34 12.75 -5.04
C HIS A 203 12.29 11.55 -5.18
N ALA A 204 12.10 10.72 -6.20
CA ALA A 204 12.94 9.55 -6.44
C ALA A 204 14.19 9.88 -7.28
N ASN A 205 15.02 8.88 -7.48
CA ASN A 205 16.20 9.03 -8.31
C ASN A 205 15.85 8.87 -9.80
N ASP A 206 16.10 9.89 -10.61
CA ASP A 206 15.81 9.97 -12.04
C ASP A 206 16.57 8.95 -12.89
N GLU A 207 17.61 8.31 -12.34
CA GLU A 207 18.43 7.30 -13.05
C GLU A 207 17.74 5.92 -13.12
N LEU A 208 16.68 5.70 -12.33
CA LEU A 208 15.98 4.41 -12.32
C LEU A 208 14.99 4.32 -13.46
N LYS A 209 15.01 3.18 -14.16
CA LYS A 209 14.06 2.86 -15.23
C LYS A 209 13.25 1.63 -14.85
N GLY A 210 11.93 1.73 -14.93
CA GLY A 210 11.03 0.60 -14.68
C GLY A 210 11.02 -0.40 -15.82
N MET A 211 10.73 -1.67 -15.49
CA MET A 211 10.25 -2.64 -16.46
C MET A 211 8.74 -2.44 -16.67
N LYS A 212 8.29 -2.56 -17.91
CA LYS A 212 6.86 -2.59 -18.22
C LYS A 212 6.26 -3.96 -17.89
N SER A 213 4.96 -3.99 -17.61
CA SER A 213 4.26 -5.23 -17.26
C SER A 213 4.45 -6.34 -18.31
N ALA A 214 4.43 -6.00 -19.59
CA ALA A 214 4.70 -6.95 -20.69
C ALA A 214 6.10 -7.57 -20.57
N GLU A 215 7.12 -6.79 -20.30
CA GLU A 215 8.50 -7.27 -20.17
C GLU A 215 8.71 -8.19 -18.97
N ILE A 216 8.03 -7.87 -17.84
CA ILE A 216 8.03 -8.75 -16.66
C ILE A 216 7.43 -10.11 -17.04
N LEU A 217 6.32 -10.10 -17.77
CA LEU A 217 5.67 -11.34 -18.23
C LEU A 217 6.54 -12.10 -19.24
N ASP A 218 7.21 -11.41 -20.16
CA ASP A 218 8.11 -12.01 -21.14
C ASP A 218 9.30 -12.73 -20.45
N VAL A 219 9.87 -12.11 -19.41
CA VAL A 219 10.94 -12.73 -18.60
C VAL A 219 10.44 -14.01 -17.93
N ILE A 220 9.24 -13.99 -17.34
CA ILE A 220 8.66 -15.18 -16.70
C ILE A 220 8.32 -16.24 -17.75
N ALA A 221 7.83 -15.86 -18.94
CA ALA A 221 7.45 -16.75 -20.03
C ALA A 221 8.64 -17.54 -20.62
N GLN A 222 9.86 -17.03 -20.47
CA GLN A 222 11.07 -17.78 -20.87
C GLN A 222 11.26 -19.09 -20.09
N LYS A 223 10.71 -19.19 -18.87
CA LYS A 223 10.87 -20.37 -18.02
C LYS A 223 9.55 -21.08 -17.68
N TYR A 224 8.47 -20.35 -17.59
CA TYR A 224 7.18 -20.85 -17.11
C TYR A 224 6.06 -20.55 -18.09
N ARG A 225 5.19 -21.55 -18.33
CA ARG A 225 3.89 -21.32 -18.95
C ARG A 225 2.90 -20.84 -17.89
N PHE A 226 2.07 -19.88 -18.23
CA PHE A 226 1.02 -19.36 -17.35
C PHE A 226 -0.18 -18.86 -18.16
N THR A 227 -1.29 -18.75 -17.48
CA THR A 227 -2.54 -18.19 -18.03
C THR A 227 -2.99 -17.02 -17.17
N SER A 228 -3.73 -16.08 -17.76
CA SER A 228 -4.41 -15.03 -16.99
C SER A 228 -5.48 -15.68 -16.12
N ALA A 229 -5.48 -15.35 -14.82
CA ALA A 229 -6.55 -15.73 -13.92
C ALA A 229 -7.68 -14.69 -13.95
N GLU A 230 -8.85 -15.04 -13.42
CA GLU A 230 -9.97 -14.12 -13.34
C GLU A 230 -9.58 -12.86 -12.57
N LYS A 231 -9.87 -11.70 -13.15
CA LYS A 231 -9.57 -10.38 -12.56
C LYS A 231 -10.52 -10.12 -11.39
N ILE A 232 -9.96 -9.89 -10.20
CA ILE A 232 -10.74 -9.36 -9.08
C ILE A 232 -10.95 -7.87 -9.36
N PRO A 233 -12.18 -7.37 -9.56
CA PRO A 233 -12.44 -6.02 -10.08
C PRO A 233 -11.71 -4.90 -9.34
N THR A 234 -11.66 -4.96 -8.01
CA THR A 234 -11.01 -3.93 -7.16
C THR A 234 -9.52 -4.17 -6.91
N SER A 235 -8.94 -5.28 -7.43
CA SER A 235 -7.51 -5.56 -7.29
C SER A 235 -6.68 -4.69 -8.22
N PRO A 236 -5.61 -4.05 -7.74
CA PRO A 236 -4.68 -3.34 -8.62
C PRO A 236 -3.80 -4.30 -9.45
N ALA A 237 -3.75 -5.58 -9.09
CA ALA A 237 -2.93 -6.58 -9.74
C ALA A 237 -3.74 -7.42 -10.71
N SER A 238 -3.24 -7.59 -11.93
CA SER A 238 -3.60 -8.70 -12.80
C SER A 238 -2.95 -9.97 -12.25
N ILE A 239 -3.72 -11.04 -12.15
CA ILE A 239 -3.25 -12.30 -11.57
C ILE A 239 -3.01 -13.31 -12.69
N TYR A 240 -1.91 -14.03 -12.60
CA TYR A 240 -1.51 -15.09 -13.51
C TYR A 240 -1.32 -16.38 -12.74
N ARG A 241 -1.61 -17.52 -13.38
CA ARG A 241 -1.52 -18.86 -12.81
C ARG A 241 -0.55 -19.70 -13.60
N LEU A 242 0.45 -20.26 -12.92
CA LEU A 242 1.37 -21.24 -13.49
C LEU A 242 0.67 -22.60 -13.66
N GLU A 243 1.25 -23.51 -14.45
CA GLU A 243 0.71 -24.87 -14.69
C GLU A 243 0.53 -25.69 -13.41
N ASP A 244 1.36 -25.48 -12.40
CA ASP A 244 1.25 -26.13 -11.09
C ASP A 244 0.24 -25.52 -10.12
N GLY A 245 -0.48 -24.47 -10.58
CA GLY A 245 -1.50 -23.77 -9.80
C GLY A 245 -0.99 -22.59 -8.98
N TYR A 246 0.32 -22.36 -8.86
CA TYR A 246 0.85 -21.18 -8.17
C TYR A 246 0.41 -19.89 -8.89
N THR A 247 0.11 -18.85 -8.10
CA THR A 247 -0.34 -17.58 -8.66
C THR A 247 0.59 -16.43 -8.29
N PHE A 248 0.88 -15.59 -9.28
CA PHE A 248 1.61 -14.34 -9.10
C PHE A 248 0.81 -13.16 -9.67
N GLY A 249 1.18 -11.95 -9.30
CA GLY A 249 0.51 -10.73 -9.77
C GLY A 249 1.44 -9.76 -10.47
N VAL A 250 0.89 -8.97 -11.39
CA VAL A 250 1.57 -7.80 -11.97
C VAL A 250 0.67 -6.58 -11.74
N ILE A 251 1.24 -5.53 -11.17
CA ILE A 251 0.56 -4.24 -10.96
C ILE A 251 1.06 -3.27 -12.01
N ASP A 252 0.16 -2.89 -12.89
CA ASP A 252 0.40 -1.93 -13.97
C ASP A 252 -0.44 -0.65 -13.70
N PRO A 253 0.14 0.37 -13.04
CA PRO A 253 -0.55 1.60 -12.72
C PRO A 253 -0.79 2.51 -13.95
N HIS A 254 -0.10 2.25 -15.06
CA HIS A 254 -0.21 3.01 -16.31
C HIS A 254 -1.31 2.49 -17.23
N LYS A 255 -1.91 1.34 -16.91
CA LYS A 255 -2.98 0.75 -17.71
C LYS A 255 -4.27 1.58 -17.64
N HIS A 256 -4.94 1.78 -18.79
CA HIS A 256 -6.15 2.60 -18.88
C HIS A 256 -7.27 2.18 -17.91
N ASP A 257 -7.49 0.88 -17.70
CA ASP A 257 -8.54 0.35 -16.82
C ASP A 257 -8.18 0.34 -15.33
N PHE A 258 -6.97 0.81 -14.97
CA PHE A 258 -6.49 0.79 -13.58
C PHE A 258 -7.35 1.63 -12.62
N CYS A 259 -7.95 2.69 -13.13
CA CYS A 259 -8.76 3.62 -12.34
C CYS A 259 -10.25 3.30 -12.34
N GLU A 260 -10.77 2.54 -13.31
CA GLU A 260 -12.20 2.28 -13.50
C GLU A 260 -12.88 1.65 -12.27
N SER A 261 -12.17 0.75 -11.58
CA SER A 261 -12.66 0.07 -10.38
C SER A 261 -11.94 0.50 -9.09
N CYS A 262 -11.36 1.69 -9.08
CA CYS A 262 -10.57 2.16 -7.94
C CYS A 262 -11.42 2.42 -6.70
N ASN A 263 -11.30 1.56 -5.71
CA ASN A 263 -12.04 1.60 -4.45
C ASN A 263 -11.27 2.25 -3.27
N ARG A 264 -10.18 2.99 -3.54
CA ARG A 264 -9.22 3.41 -2.51
C ARG A 264 -9.32 4.88 -2.17
N ILE A 265 -9.17 5.20 -0.88
CA ILE A 265 -8.85 6.52 -0.34
C ILE A 265 -7.65 6.40 0.60
N ARG A 266 -6.99 7.52 0.90
CA ARG A 266 -5.79 7.55 1.71
C ARG A 266 -5.88 8.61 2.79
N LEU A 267 -5.35 8.28 3.98
CA LEU A 267 -5.19 9.19 5.09
C LEU A 267 -3.70 9.30 5.42
N THR A 268 -3.18 10.51 5.50
CA THR A 268 -1.80 10.76 5.96
C THR A 268 -1.71 10.77 7.48
N ALA A 269 -0.49 10.69 8.01
CA ALA A 269 -0.23 10.73 9.45
C ALA A 269 -0.65 12.06 10.10
N GLU A 270 -0.68 13.14 9.30
CA GLU A 270 -1.08 14.50 9.73
C GLU A 270 -2.60 14.71 9.67
N GLY A 271 -3.33 13.74 9.12
CA GLY A 271 -4.80 13.83 9.00
C GLY A 271 -5.29 14.40 7.68
N HIS A 272 -4.50 14.39 6.62
CA HIS A 272 -4.98 14.75 5.29
C HIS A 272 -5.62 13.54 4.61
N LEU A 273 -6.89 13.65 4.27
CA LEU A 273 -7.63 12.68 3.49
C LEU A 273 -7.48 12.97 2.00
N ILE A 274 -6.95 12.01 1.25
CA ILE A 274 -6.53 12.16 -0.16
C ILE A 274 -7.35 11.20 -1.02
N PRO A 275 -8.05 11.69 -2.06
CA PRO A 275 -8.89 10.87 -2.93
C PRO A 275 -8.06 9.97 -3.87
N CYS A 276 -6.90 10.42 -4.31
CA CYS A 276 -6.04 9.73 -5.26
C CYS A 276 -4.56 9.96 -4.96
N LEU A 277 -3.71 8.95 -5.25
CA LEU A 277 -2.25 9.04 -5.05
C LEU A 277 -1.58 10.11 -5.92
N TYR A 278 -2.14 10.38 -7.10
CA TYR A 278 -1.54 11.21 -8.14
C TYR A 278 -2.01 12.67 -8.16
N PHE A 279 -2.92 13.04 -7.26
CA PHE A 279 -3.45 14.39 -7.17
C PHE A 279 -3.12 15.03 -5.83
N GLU A 280 -3.00 16.35 -5.83
CA GLU A 280 -2.62 17.13 -4.65
C GLU A 280 -3.82 17.45 -3.75
N ASP A 281 -5.04 17.27 -4.27
CA ASP A 281 -6.25 17.55 -3.53
C ASP A 281 -6.30 16.73 -2.24
N ALA A 282 -6.55 17.42 -1.15
CA ALA A 282 -6.69 16.82 0.16
C ALA A 282 -7.52 17.69 1.07
N MET A 283 -8.26 17.07 1.99
CA MET A 283 -8.96 17.77 3.05
C MET A 283 -8.46 17.27 4.41
N SER A 284 -8.30 18.19 5.36
CA SER A 284 -7.85 17.84 6.71
C SER A 284 -9.04 17.37 7.55
N ILE A 285 -8.89 16.20 8.17
CA ILE A 285 -9.84 15.70 9.19
C ILE A 285 -9.38 16.05 10.61
N LYS A 286 -8.21 16.68 10.77
CA LYS A 286 -7.50 16.85 12.03
C LYS A 286 -8.35 17.55 13.09
N ASP A 287 -8.97 18.67 12.73
CA ASP A 287 -9.79 19.45 13.66
C ASP A 287 -11.05 18.70 14.08
N ALA A 288 -11.70 18.00 13.13
CA ALA A 288 -12.89 17.21 13.43
C ALA A 288 -12.57 16.08 14.43
N VAL A 289 -11.52 15.29 14.19
CA VAL A 289 -11.17 14.18 15.08
C VAL A 289 -10.67 14.66 16.45
N ARG A 290 -9.93 15.77 16.53
CA ARG A 290 -9.47 16.37 17.78
C ARG A 290 -10.61 16.91 18.65
N LYS A 291 -11.68 17.39 18.04
CA LYS A 291 -12.90 17.84 18.71
C LYS A 291 -13.90 16.70 18.97
N GLY A 292 -13.63 15.49 18.49
CA GLY A 292 -14.59 14.38 18.55
C GLY A 292 -15.82 14.60 17.65
N ASP A 293 -15.73 15.49 16.66
CA ASP A 293 -16.82 15.80 15.72
C ASP A 293 -16.94 14.72 14.64
N ILE A 294 -17.69 13.66 14.97
CA ILE A 294 -17.95 12.53 14.08
C ILE A 294 -18.72 12.96 12.82
N ALA A 295 -19.68 13.89 12.98
CA ALA A 295 -20.49 14.37 11.86
C ALA A 295 -19.63 15.17 10.86
N GLY A 296 -18.78 16.06 11.35
CA GLY A 296 -17.84 16.82 10.53
C GLY A 296 -16.83 15.90 9.83
N ALA A 297 -16.29 14.89 10.53
CA ALA A 297 -15.39 13.91 9.93
C ALA A 297 -16.07 13.08 8.81
N SER A 298 -17.33 12.69 9.00
CA SER A 298 -18.14 12.00 7.99
C SER A 298 -18.44 12.89 6.78
N GLU A 299 -18.72 14.17 7.00
CA GLU A 299 -18.95 15.13 5.91
C GLU A 299 -17.69 15.36 5.07
N ILE A 300 -16.53 15.52 5.71
CA ILE A 300 -15.23 15.62 5.01
C ILE A 300 -14.99 14.36 4.17
N LEU A 301 -15.26 13.17 4.71
CA LEU A 301 -15.13 11.92 3.96
C LEU A 301 -15.98 11.94 2.68
N ARG A 302 -17.25 12.38 2.77
CA ARG A 302 -18.14 12.45 1.60
C ARG A 302 -17.66 13.48 0.58
N GLN A 303 -17.20 14.64 1.01
CA GLN A 303 -16.68 15.68 0.11
C GLN A 303 -15.45 15.22 -0.64
N VAL A 304 -14.50 14.54 0.04
CA VAL A 304 -13.30 13.97 -0.61
C VAL A 304 -13.69 12.90 -1.64
N LEU A 305 -14.72 12.10 -1.36
CA LEU A 305 -15.18 11.09 -2.30
C LEU A 305 -15.86 11.72 -3.53
N GLN A 306 -16.64 12.77 -3.38
CA GLN A 306 -17.22 13.49 -4.51
C GLN A 306 -16.15 14.12 -5.42
N ASN A 307 -15.05 14.57 -4.84
CA ASN A 307 -13.92 15.17 -5.55
C ASN A 307 -12.91 14.12 -6.06
N LYS A 308 -13.16 12.82 -5.88
CA LYS A 308 -12.24 11.77 -6.33
C LYS A 308 -12.16 11.78 -7.86
N PRO A 309 -10.95 11.91 -8.47
CA PRO A 309 -10.79 11.99 -9.91
C PRO A 309 -11.23 10.69 -10.61
N LYS A 310 -11.75 10.82 -11.83
CA LYS A 310 -12.14 9.68 -12.66
C LYS A 310 -10.95 8.82 -13.02
N GLU A 311 -9.87 9.44 -13.45
CA GLU A 311 -8.68 8.82 -14.00
C GLU A 311 -7.42 9.39 -13.33
N ASN A 312 -6.30 8.73 -13.45
CA ASN A 312 -5.00 9.25 -13.02
C ASN A 312 -4.43 10.23 -14.06
N LYS A 313 -3.35 10.93 -13.70
CA LYS A 313 -2.72 11.92 -14.60
C LYS A 313 -2.16 11.29 -15.89
N TRP A 314 -1.71 10.03 -15.85
CA TRP A 314 -1.21 9.32 -17.04
C TRP A 314 -2.30 9.04 -18.06
N ALA A 315 -3.49 8.66 -17.60
CA ALA A 315 -4.61 8.38 -18.50
C ALA A 315 -5.08 9.63 -19.28
N ILE A 316 -4.89 10.83 -18.71
CA ILE A 316 -5.28 12.11 -19.35
C ILE A 316 -4.12 12.75 -20.16
N GLY A 317 -2.97 12.08 -20.27
CA GLY A 317 -1.83 12.58 -21.06
C GLY A 317 -1.19 13.86 -20.54
N ALA A 318 -1.23 14.09 -19.23
CA ALA A 318 -0.63 15.25 -18.61
C ALA A 318 0.91 15.21 -18.75
N GLN A 319 1.53 16.32 -19.19
CA GLN A 319 2.99 16.39 -19.38
C GLN A 319 3.80 16.20 -18.08
N ASN A 320 3.21 16.46 -16.90
CA ASN A 320 3.79 16.21 -15.58
C ASN A 320 3.02 15.08 -14.89
N GLU A 321 3.37 13.86 -15.22
CA GLU A 321 2.70 12.65 -14.74
C GLU A 321 3.08 12.26 -13.31
N THR A 322 4.13 12.88 -12.76
CA THR A 322 4.65 12.54 -11.44
C THR A 322 3.84 13.20 -10.32
N SER A 323 3.57 12.43 -9.26
CA SER A 323 2.95 12.97 -8.05
C SER A 323 3.91 13.92 -7.34
N SER A 324 3.44 15.12 -6.96
CA SER A 324 4.18 16.02 -6.08
C SER A 324 4.30 15.50 -4.64
N ARG A 325 3.43 14.56 -4.25
CA ARG A 325 3.49 13.93 -2.94
C ARG A 325 4.42 12.73 -2.95
N ALA A 326 5.35 12.72 -2.02
CA ALA A 326 6.25 11.59 -1.86
C ALA A 326 5.50 10.34 -1.37
N PHE A 327 5.90 9.17 -1.87
CA PHE A 327 5.26 7.90 -1.50
C PHE A 327 5.36 7.58 -0.02
N TYR A 328 6.42 7.99 0.67
CA TYR A 328 6.56 7.79 2.12
C TYR A 328 5.56 8.61 2.95
N GLN A 329 4.99 9.67 2.41
CA GLN A 329 3.95 10.47 3.07
C GLN A 329 2.56 9.82 2.93
N THR A 330 2.27 9.25 1.77
CA THR A 330 0.94 8.74 1.41
C THR A 330 0.82 7.23 1.51
N GLY A 331 1.94 6.56 1.77
CA GLY A 331 2.00 5.11 1.82
C GLY A 331 1.81 4.48 0.45
N GLY A 332 2.76 4.69 -0.45
CA GLY A 332 2.79 4.26 -1.85
C GLY A 332 2.37 2.83 -2.13
#